data_632fcfc8287c9e391afabdd69afd60a2
#
_entry.id   632fcfc8287c9e391afabdd69afd60a2
#
_cell.length_a   1.000
_cell.length_b   1.000
_cell.length_c   1.000
_cell.angle_alpha   90.00
_cell.angle_beta   90.00
_cell.angle_gamma   90.00
#
_symmetry.space_group_name_H-M   'P 1'
#
loop_
_entity.id
_entity.type
_entity.pdbx_description
1 polymer ?
#
loop_
_entity_poly.entity_id
_entity_poly.type
_entity_poly.pdbx_seq_one_letter_code
_entity_poly.pdbx_strand_id
1 'polypeptide(L)'
;MIELKSFSKSYSSKSAPAASDISLTIADGSITGLLGPNGSGKTTIMKAICGFHFPTSGSITISSPDGTSFTTDENPELCMKYTGYVPEIPLLPKDMRVLEFLRYAADTHSIPKEKTKEACDLVIKECSLEKLLTKKIKTLSKGQQQRVSFAQAIIHNPPNLILDEPISGLDPAQILQMRDLIKKLSKTKAILMSTHILQEVRSLCANLYIVSEGKITASGTEEEITRQSGTKSLEEAFIKLTQTSGE
;
A
#
# COMPACT_ATOMS: atom_id res chain seq x y z
N MET A 1 3.60 -11.32 -6.59
CA MET A 1 2.55 -10.79 -7.51
C MET A 1 1.19 -10.78 -6.79
N ILE A 2 0.35 -9.78 -7.05
CA ILE A 2 -1.05 -9.73 -6.57
C ILE A 2 -1.97 -9.55 -7.77
N GLU A 3 -3.07 -10.27 -7.82
CA GLU A 3 -4.06 -10.20 -8.90
C GLU A 3 -5.47 -10.08 -8.32
N LEU A 4 -6.23 -9.10 -8.80
CA LEU A 4 -7.67 -8.97 -8.54
C LEU A 4 -8.42 -9.30 -9.83
N LYS A 5 -9.45 -10.14 -9.72
CA LYS A 5 -10.34 -10.53 -10.85
C LYS A 5 -11.77 -10.20 -10.51
N SER A 6 -12.34 -9.22 -11.20
CA SER A 6 -13.73 -8.76 -11.05
C SER A 6 -14.12 -8.53 -9.59
N PHE A 7 -13.16 -8.03 -8.77
CA PHE A 7 -13.35 -7.79 -7.35
C PHE A 7 -14.41 -6.73 -7.12
N SER A 8 -15.39 -7.04 -6.29
CA SER A 8 -16.40 -6.08 -5.82
C SER A 8 -16.56 -6.15 -4.31
N LYS A 9 -16.82 -4.99 -3.70
CA LYS A 9 -17.06 -4.86 -2.26
C LYS A 9 -18.20 -3.91 -1.97
N SER A 10 -19.23 -4.44 -1.33
CA SER A 10 -20.33 -3.67 -0.74
C SER A 10 -20.32 -3.84 0.77
N TYR A 11 -20.54 -2.76 1.50
CA TYR A 11 -20.70 -2.78 2.97
C TYR A 11 -22.16 -2.84 3.38
N SER A 12 -23.09 -2.54 2.48
CA SER A 12 -24.53 -2.57 2.70
C SER A 12 -25.24 -2.88 1.39
N SER A 13 -26.33 -3.62 1.45
CA SER A 13 -27.21 -3.87 0.28
C SER A 13 -27.97 -2.62 -0.19
N LYS A 14 -27.98 -1.56 0.62
CA LYS A 14 -28.73 -0.30 0.33
C LYS A 14 -27.86 0.81 -0.21
N SER A 15 -26.55 0.65 -0.29
CA SER A 15 -25.60 1.65 -0.79
C SER A 15 -24.88 1.16 -2.02
N ALA A 16 -24.39 2.08 -2.85
CA ALA A 16 -23.50 1.74 -3.96
C ALA A 16 -22.27 0.97 -3.46
N PRO A 17 -21.74 0.04 -4.25
CA PRO A 17 -20.51 -0.69 -3.91
C PRO A 17 -19.35 0.28 -3.71
N ALA A 18 -18.54 0.06 -2.68
CA ALA A 18 -17.31 0.81 -2.44
C ALA A 18 -16.20 0.45 -3.45
N ALA A 19 -16.29 -0.73 -4.06
CA ALA A 19 -15.50 -1.16 -5.22
C ALA A 19 -16.40 -2.08 -6.08
N SER A 20 -16.34 -1.93 -7.40
CA SER A 20 -17.19 -2.63 -8.36
C SER A 20 -16.40 -3.07 -9.57
N ASP A 21 -16.32 -4.38 -9.80
CA ASP A 21 -15.67 -5.03 -10.95
C ASP A 21 -14.21 -4.59 -11.15
N ILE A 22 -13.44 -4.55 -10.06
CA ILE A 22 -12.04 -4.16 -10.08
C ILE A 22 -11.19 -5.34 -10.56
N SER A 23 -10.48 -5.14 -11.67
CA SER A 23 -9.46 -6.06 -12.15
C SER A 23 -8.13 -5.34 -12.29
N LEU A 24 -7.11 -5.79 -11.54
CA LEU A 24 -5.77 -5.20 -11.57
C LEU A 24 -4.71 -6.24 -11.22
N THR A 25 -3.49 -5.96 -11.65
CA THR A 25 -2.32 -6.80 -11.36
C THR A 25 -1.18 -5.94 -10.83
N ILE A 26 -0.53 -6.40 -9.75
CA ILE A 26 0.66 -5.78 -9.19
C ILE A 26 1.83 -6.74 -9.42
N ALA A 27 2.72 -6.36 -10.33
CA ALA A 27 3.87 -7.18 -10.71
C ALA A 27 4.98 -7.11 -9.65
N ASP A 28 5.74 -8.18 -9.53
CA ASP A 28 6.93 -8.22 -8.68
C ASP A 28 7.99 -7.24 -9.20
N GLY A 29 8.76 -6.66 -8.30
CA GLY A 29 9.82 -5.71 -8.64
C GLY A 29 9.33 -4.37 -9.21
N SER A 30 8.06 -4.00 -8.98
CA SER A 30 7.48 -2.77 -9.50
C SER A 30 6.65 -2.01 -8.48
N ILE A 31 6.42 -0.72 -8.76
CA ILE A 31 5.48 0.12 -8.03
C ILE A 31 4.29 0.39 -8.93
N THR A 32 3.12 -0.05 -8.48
CA THR A 32 1.83 0.23 -9.12
C THR A 32 1.12 1.32 -8.34
N GLY A 33 0.71 2.40 -9.01
CA GLY A 33 -0.04 3.50 -8.42
C GLY A 33 -1.55 3.29 -8.50
N LEU A 34 -2.24 3.51 -7.40
CA LEU A 34 -3.70 3.56 -7.32
C LEU A 34 -4.11 5.02 -7.10
N LEU A 35 -4.47 5.70 -8.18
CA LEU A 35 -4.74 7.14 -8.21
C LEU A 35 -6.25 7.39 -8.20
N GLY A 36 -6.72 8.34 -7.41
CA GLY A 36 -8.14 8.71 -7.38
C GLY A 36 -8.47 9.71 -6.27
N PRO A 37 -9.61 10.38 -6.34
CA PRO A 37 -10.05 11.30 -5.28
C PRO A 37 -10.35 10.55 -3.97
N ASN A 38 -10.53 11.32 -2.89
CA ASN A 38 -10.95 10.75 -1.61
C ASN A 38 -12.35 10.12 -1.76
N GLY A 39 -12.54 8.95 -1.16
CA GLY A 39 -13.80 8.20 -1.27
C GLY A 39 -13.96 7.39 -2.56
N SER A 40 -13.00 7.39 -3.49
CA SER A 40 -13.09 6.61 -4.74
C SER A 40 -12.99 5.09 -4.57
N GLY A 41 -12.69 4.58 -3.36
CA GLY A 41 -12.59 3.13 -3.08
C GLY A 41 -11.17 2.60 -2.91
N LYS A 42 -10.12 3.40 -3.05
CA LYS A 42 -8.70 2.97 -2.93
C LYS A 42 -8.42 2.19 -1.64
N THR A 43 -8.72 2.77 -0.49
CA THR A 43 -8.51 2.12 0.82
C THR A 43 -9.31 0.82 0.97
N THR A 44 -10.51 0.73 0.38
CA THR A 44 -11.30 -0.51 0.36
C THR A 44 -10.60 -1.61 -0.42
N ILE A 45 -10.08 -1.31 -1.62
CA ILE A 45 -9.30 -2.24 -2.44
C ILE A 45 -8.06 -2.70 -1.66
N MET A 46 -7.29 -1.77 -1.09
CA MET A 46 -6.06 -2.07 -0.36
C MET A 46 -6.31 -2.94 0.88
N LYS A 47 -7.34 -2.61 1.68
CA LYS A 47 -7.71 -3.41 2.85
C LYS A 47 -8.21 -4.81 2.48
N ALA A 48 -8.87 -4.96 1.33
CA ALA A 48 -9.27 -6.28 0.84
C ALA A 48 -8.06 -7.14 0.44
N ILE A 49 -7.04 -6.56 -0.21
CA ILE A 49 -5.76 -7.23 -0.51
C ILE A 49 -5.07 -7.70 0.77
N CYS A 50 -5.12 -6.89 1.84
CA CYS A 50 -4.54 -7.24 3.13
C CYS A 50 -5.38 -8.22 3.97
N GLY A 51 -6.51 -8.71 3.47
CA GLY A 51 -7.37 -9.65 4.19
C GLY A 51 -8.24 -9.02 5.30
N PHE A 52 -8.30 -7.70 5.42
CA PHE A 52 -9.20 -7.02 6.38
C PHE A 52 -10.67 -7.09 5.98
N HIS A 53 -10.95 -7.31 4.70
CA HIS A 53 -12.29 -7.41 4.15
C HIS A 53 -12.34 -8.50 3.10
N PHE A 54 -13.36 -9.34 3.13
CA PHE A 54 -13.58 -10.33 2.08
C PHE A 54 -14.30 -9.71 0.87
N PRO A 55 -14.03 -10.19 -0.36
CA PRO A 55 -14.81 -9.84 -1.54
C PRO A 55 -16.31 -10.09 -1.33
N THR A 56 -17.16 -9.25 -1.91
CA THR A 56 -18.59 -9.55 -2.08
C THR A 56 -18.79 -10.43 -3.33
N SER A 57 -17.95 -10.20 -4.35
CA SER A 57 -17.82 -11.05 -5.55
C SER A 57 -16.44 -10.87 -6.17
N GLY A 58 -16.06 -11.77 -7.07
CA GLY A 58 -14.72 -11.83 -7.66
C GLY A 58 -13.72 -12.45 -6.70
N SER A 59 -12.42 -12.32 -7.00
CA SER A 59 -11.36 -12.92 -6.20
C SER A 59 -10.13 -12.00 -6.09
N ILE A 60 -9.35 -12.19 -5.02
CA ILE A 60 -8.04 -11.60 -4.83
C ILE A 60 -7.06 -12.72 -4.58
N THR A 61 -6.03 -12.81 -5.42
CA THR A 61 -5.00 -13.84 -5.36
C THR A 61 -3.65 -13.20 -5.02
N ILE A 62 -2.94 -13.77 -4.07
CA ILE A 62 -1.59 -13.37 -3.68
C ILE A 62 -0.66 -14.55 -3.93
N SER A 63 0.43 -14.32 -4.66
CA SER A 63 1.45 -15.34 -4.92
C SER A 63 2.60 -15.20 -3.92
N SER A 64 3.02 -16.33 -3.36
CA SER A 64 4.23 -16.46 -2.55
C SER A 64 5.47 -16.54 -3.44
N PRO A 65 6.68 -16.40 -2.87
CA PRO A 65 7.94 -16.45 -3.62
C PRO A 65 8.21 -17.77 -4.32
N ASP A 66 7.63 -18.88 -3.85
CA ASP A 66 7.76 -20.22 -4.45
C ASP A 66 6.74 -20.47 -5.58
N GLY A 67 5.93 -19.47 -5.94
CA GLY A 67 4.91 -19.56 -7.00
C GLY A 67 3.57 -20.10 -6.54
N THR A 68 3.41 -20.50 -5.28
CA THR A 68 2.10 -20.91 -4.74
C THR A 68 1.20 -19.67 -4.63
N SER A 69 -0.08 -19.83 -4.96
CA SER A 69 -1.04 -18.72 -4.92
C SER A 69 -2.15 -19.01 -3.90
N PHE A 70 -2.57 -17.97 -3.18
CA PHE A 70 -3.58 -18.01 -2.15
C PHE A 70 -4.66 -16.98 -2.44
N THR A 71 -5.90 -17.27 -2.10
CA THR A 71 -7.01 -16.30 -2.15
C THR A 71 -7.27 -15.70 -0.76
N THR A 72 -7.68 -14.43 -0.72
CA THR A 72 -7.85 -13.71 0.56
C THR A 72 -9.06 -14.21 1.37
N ASP A 73 -10.03 -14.85 0.73
CA ASP A 73 -11.23 -15.43 1.34
C ASP A 73 -10.97 -16.82 1.91
N GLU A 74 -10.13 -17.63 1.26
CA GLU A 74 -9.83 -18.99 1.72
C GLU A 74 -8.65 -19.02 2.70
N ASN A 75 -7.65 -18.15 2.50
CA ASN A 75 -6.39 -18.17 3.23
C ASN A 75 -5.93 -16.78 3.73
N PRO A 76 -6.76 -16.06 4.52
CA PRO A 76 -6.43 -14.69 4.93
C PRO A 76 -5.12 -14.59 5.73
N GLU A 77 -4.80 -15.58 6.56
CA GLU A 77 -3.56 -15.60 7.35
C GLU A 77 -2.31 -15.68 6.46
N LEU A 78 -2.36 -16.49 5.39
CA LEU A 78 -1.26 -16.57 4.42
C LEU A 78 -1.14 -15.26 3.64
N CYS A 79 -2.25 -14.63 3.28
CA CYS A 79 -2.23 -13.33 2.64
C CYS A 79 -1.57 -12.27 3.54
N MET A 80 -1.89 -12.24 4.83
CA MET A 80 -1.24 -11.36 5.81
C MET A 80 0.25 -11.68 5.98
N LYS A 81 0.65 -12.95 5.93
CA LYS A 81 2.05 -13.37 6.01
C LYS A 81 2.89 -12.87 4.84
N TYR A 82 2.30 -12.80 3.65
CA TYR A 82 2.99 -12.38 2.42
C TYR A 82 2.75 -10.91 2.04
N THR A 83 2.07 -10.13 2.90
CA THR A 83 1.74 -8.73 2.62
C THR A 83 2.04 -7.86 3.83
N GLY A 84 2.81 -6.80 3.62
CA GLY A 84 2.99 -5.72 4.58
C GLY A 84 2.03 -4.57 4.27
N TYR A 85 1.45 -3.95 5.29
CA TYR A 85 0.53 -2.82 5.13
C TYR A 85 0.99 -1.59 5.91
N VAL A 86 1.05 -0.47 5.22
CA VAL A 86 1.32 0.86 5.79
C VAL A 86 0.07 1.71 5.61
N PRO A 87 -0.68 1.98 6.67
CA PRO A 87 -1.87 2.85 6.61
C PRO A 87 -1.48 4.32 6.46
N GLU A 88 -2.39 5.15 5.94
CA GLU A 88 -2.26 6.61 5.84
C GLU A 88 -1.95 7.23 7.22
N ILE A 89 -2.68 6.80 8.25
CA ILE A 89 -2.46 7.24 9.63
C ILE A 89 -1.88 6.05 10.41
N PRO A 90 -0.61 6.11 10.83
CA PRO A 90 0.01 5.03 11.59
C PRO A 90 -0.72 4.74 12.92
N LEU A 91 -1.23 3.54 13.07
CA LEU A 91 -1.88 3.06 14.29
C LEU A 91 -0.81 2.41 15.20
N LEU A 92 -0.01 3.23 15.86
CA LEU A 92 1.11 2.79 16.68
C LEU A 92 0.81 2.91 18.18
N PRO A 93 1.32 1.98 19.02
CA PRO A 93 1.14 2.02 20.48
C PRO A 93 1.95 3.18 21.08
N LYS A 94 1.27 4.27 21.45
CA LYS A 94 1.85 5.57 21.80
C LYS A 94 2.82 5.52 22.98
N ASP A 95 2.61 4.62 23.95
CA ASP A 95 3.42 4.55 25.18
C ASP A 95 4.61 3.59 25.08
N MET A 96 4.67 2.75 24.05
CA MET A 96 5.84 1.89 23.81
C MET A 96 7.02 2.68 23.25
N ARG A 97 8.24 2.17 23.50
CA ARG A 97 9.45 2.63 22.82
C ARG A 97 9.55 1.98 21.45
N VAL A 98 10.22 2.65 20.50
CA VAL A 98 10.36 2.14 19.13
C VAL A 98 10.93 0.72 19.10
N LEU A 99 12.01 0.43 19.83
CA LEU A 99 12.61 -0.91 19.85
C LEU A 99 11.68 -1.96 20.46
N GLU A 100 10.96 -1.61 21.51
CA GLU A 100 9.96 -2.50 22.14
C GLU A 100 8.85 -2.86 21.14
N PHE A 101 8.36 -1.85 20.43
CA PHE A 101 7.33 -2.07 19.40
C PHE A 101 7.82 -2.93 18.23
N LEU A 102 9.05 -2.73 17.74
CA LEU A 102 9.60 -3.57 16.67
C LEU A 102 9.76 -5.03 17.10
N ARG A 103 10.19 -5.29 18.34
CA ARG A 103 10.23 -6.65 18.90
C ARG A 103 8.84 -7.25 19.01
N TYR A 104 7.87 -6.49 19.50
CA TYR A 104 6.46 -6.91 19.54
C TYR A 104 5.93 -7.24 18.14
N ALA A 105 6.22 -6.41 17.14
CA ALA A 105 5.85 -6.69 15.75
C ALA A 105 6.48 -7.97 15.21
N ALA A 106 7.75 -8.23 15.53
CA ALA A 106 8.44 -9.47 15.18
C ALA A 106 7.76 -10.70 15.79
N ASP A 107 7.40 -10.62 17.08
CA ASP A 107 6.67 -11.70 17.78
C ASP A 107 5.29 -11.94 17.16
N THR A 108 4.56 -10.87 16.81
CA THR A 108 3.22 -10.95 16.17
C THR A 108 3.29 -11.66 14.82
N HIS A 109 4.38 -11.47 14.06
CA HIS A 109 4.62 -12.17 12.80
C HIS A 109 5.30 -13.53 12.98
N SER A 110 5.36 -14.07 14.21
CA SER A 110 5.93 -15.37 14.52
C SER A 110 7.39 -15.54 14.06
N ILE A 111 8.18 -14.45 14.06
CA ILE A 111 9.62 -14.51 13.79
C ILE A 111 10.31 -15.27 14.94
N PRO A 112 11.11 -16.33 14.65
CA PRO A 112 11.82 -17.07 15.69
C PRO A 112 12.68 -16.15 16.57
N LYS A 113 12.72 -16.41 17.88
CA LYS A 113 13.43 -15.55 18.86
C LYS A 113 14.89 -15.30 18.50
N GLU A 114 15.57 -16.32 17.98
CA GLU A 114 16.95 -16.27 17.51
C GLU A 114 17.15 -15.33 16.31
N LYS A 115 16.11 -15.11 15.49
CA LYS A 115 16.10 -14.22 14.31
C LYS A 115 15.54 -12.83 14.58
N THR A 116 14.86 -12.64 15.73
CA THR A 116 14.20 -11.35 16.07
C THR A 116 15.19 -10.18 16.07
N LYS A 117 16.40 -10.38 16.59
CA LYS A 117 17.41 -9.33 16.61
C LYS A 117 17.82 -8.94 15.19
N GLU A 118 18.13 -9.90 14.34
CA GLU A 118 18.51 -9.68 12.94
C GLU A 118 17.42 -8.95 12.16
N ALA A 119 16.17 -9.39 12.30
CA ALA A 119 15.01 -8.75 11.66
C ALA A 119 14.84 -7.29 12.13
N CYS A 120 14.98 -7.03 13.44
CA CYS A 120 14.92 -5.68 13.97
C CYS A 120 16.08 -4.81 13.44
N ASP A 121 17.32 -5.30 13.48
CA ASP A 121 18.50 -4.54 13.02
C ASP A 121 18.38 -4.17 11.54
N LEU A 122 17.85 -5.08 10.72
CA LEU A 122 17.61 -4.83 9.30
C LEU A 122 16.61 -3.67 9.10
N VAL A 123 15.43 -3.73 9.70
CA VAL A 123 14.41 -2.69 9.49
C VAL A 123 14.76 -1.35 10.15
N ILE A 124 15.53 -1.37 11.24
CA ILE A 124 16.09 -0.17 11.88
C ILE A 124 16.98 0.57 10.88
N LYS A 125 17.87 -0.14 10.21
CA LYS A 125 18.76 0.41 9.18
C LYS A 125 17.98 0.89 7.95
N GLU A 126 17.07 0.05 7.44
CA GLU A 126 16.26 0.38 6.25
C GLU A 126 15.44 1.66 6.45
N CYS A 127 14.82 1.81 7.63
CA CYS A 127 13.94 2.93 7.93
C CYS A 127 14.64 4.08 8.68
N SER A 128 15.98 4.02 8.86
CA SER A 128 16.79 5.03 9.55
C SER A 128 16.25 5.38 10.95
N LEU A 129 16.08 4.36 11.79
CA LEU A 129 15.47 4.47 13.12
C LEU A 129 16.49 4.46 14.26
N GLU A 130 17.80 4.39 14.00
CA GLU A 130 18.87 4.20 14.99
C GLU A 130 18.79 5.21 16.16
N LYS A 131 18.50 6.47 15.85
CA LYS A 131 18.41 7.57 16.85
C LYS A 131 17.07 7.62 17.59
N LEU A 132 16.13 6.74 17.25
CA LEU A 132 14.75 6.76 17.76
C LEU A 132 14.43 5.60 18.69
N LEU A 133 15.28 4.58 18.79
CA LEU A 133 15.01 3.29 19.43
C LEU A 133 14.53 3.39 20.88
N THR A 134 15.09 4.32 21.65
CA THR A 134 14.75 4.55 23.06
C THR A 134 13.60 5.54 23.28
N LYS A 135 13.17 6.24 22.22
CA LYS A 135 12.09 7.22 22.31
C LYS A 135 10.72 6.56 22.37
N LYS A 136 9.79 7.13 23.13
CA LYS A 136 8.38 6.74 23.11
C LYS A 136 7.76 7.19 21.79
N ILE A 137 6.92 6.34 21.19
CA ILE A 137 6.27 6.61 19.90
C ILE A 137 5.46 7.91 19.91
N LYS A 138 4.80 8.26 21.03
CA LYS A 138 4.05 9.53 21.16
C LYS A 138 4.91 10.79 21.05
N THR A 139 6.23 10.68 21.20
CA THR A 139 7.16 11.83 21.12
C THR A 139 7.76 12.01 19.73
N LEU A 140 7.40 11.14 18.79
CA LEU A 140 7.92 11.16 17.41
C LEU A 140 7.11 12.14 16.55
N SER A 141 7.81 12.80 15.61
CA SER A 141 7.14 13.55 14.54
C SER A 141 6.32 12.62 13.62
N LYS A 142 5.39 13.17 12.84
CA LYS A 142 4.59 12.39 11.88
C LYS A 142 5.46 11.55 10.96
N GLY A 143 6.50 12.12 10.36
CA GLY A 143 7.42 11.40 9.48
C GLY A 143 8.23 10.33 10.20
N GLN A 144 8.60 10.54 11.48
CA GLN A 144 9.24 9.50 12.28
C GLN A 144 8.27 8.35 12.58
N GLN A 145 7.00 8.65 12.91
CA GLN A 145 5.97 7.62 13.09
C GLN A 145 5.71 6.84 11.80
N GLN A 146 5.70 7.52 10.64
CA GLN A 146 5.56 6.88 9.35
C GLN A 146 6.71 5.88 9.09
N ARG A 147 7.96 6.25 9.38
CA ARG A 147 9.11 5.33 9.27
C ARG A 147 9.01 4.12 10.21
N VAL A 148 8.49 4.31 11.42
CA VAL A 148 8.21 3.19 12.35
C VAL A 148 7.11 2.28 11.79
N SER A 149 6.07 2.84 11.17
CA SER A 149 5.01 2.08 10.49
C SER A 149 5.56 1.26 9.30
N PHE A 150 6.46 1.85 8.50
CA PHE A 150 7.16 1.09 7.46
C PHE A 150 7.99 -0.05 8.03
N ALA A 151 8.78 0.20 9.08
CA ALA A 151 9.60 -0.82 9.71
C ALA A 151 8.76 -2.01 10.20
N GLN A 152 7.61 -1.75 10.83
CA GLN A 152 6.67 -2.78 11.24
C GLN A 152 6.11 -3.55 10.05
N ALA A 153 5.75 -2.88 8.96
CA ALA A 153 5.17 -3.52 7.78
C ALA A 153 6.17 -4.42 7.04
N ILE A 154 7.47 -4.17 7.16
CA ILE A 154 8.52 -4.95 6.46
C ILE A 154 9.31 -5.90 7.36
N ILE A 155 9.03 -5.95 8.67
CA ILE A 155 9.85 -6.71 9.63
C ILE A 155 9.89 -8.21 9.35
N HIS A 156 8.82 -8.77 8.81
CA HIS A 156 8.70 -10.18 8.41
C HIS A 156 9.12 -10.42 6.94
N ASN A 157 9.73 -9.40 6.31
CA ASN A 157 10.21 -9.42 4.93
C ASN A 157 9.17 -9.90 3.89
N PRO A 158 7.96 -9.31 3.86
CA PRO A 158 6.92 -9.73 2.94
C PRO A 158 7.30 -9.43 1.48
N PRO A 159 6.93 -10.27 0.50
CA PRO A 159 7.15 -10.00 -0.92
C PRO A 159 6.24 -8.88 -1.48
N ASN A 160 5.13 -8.59 -0.81
CA ASN A 160 4.17 -7.59 -1.25
C ASN A 160 4.02 -6.48 -0.21
N LEU A 161 3.92 -5.22 -0.67
CA LEU A 161 3.69 -4.05 0.19
C LEU A 161 2.50 -3.23 -0.33
N ILE A 162 1.61 -2.91 0.58
CA ILE A 162 0.46 -2.05 0.33
C ILE A 162 0.65 -0.77 1.14
N LEU A 163 0.74 0.37 0.44
CA LEU A 163 1.09 1.67 1.01
C LEU A 163 -0.06 2.65 0.78
N ASP A 164 -0.83 2.93 1.83
CA ASP A 164 -1.96 3.85 1.75
C ASP A 164 -1.50 5.27 2.06
N GLU A 165 -1.43 6.15 1.03
CA GLU A 165 -1.00 7.56 1.11
C GLU A 165 0.33 7.74 1.89
N PRO A 166 1.40 6.99 1.57
CA PRO A 166 2.57 6.84 2.45
C PRO A 166 3.38 8.12 2.66
N ILE A 167 3.17 9.14 1.83
CA ILE A 167 3.95 10.39 1.81
C ILE A 167 3.09 11.58 2.26
N SER A 168 1.80 11.37 2.49
CA SER A 168 0.85 12.43 2.85
C SER A 168 1.24 13.17 4.13
N GLY A 169 1.33 14.51 4.03
CA GLY A 169 1.60 15.40 5.17
C GLY A 169 3.03 15.30 5.75
N LEU A 170 3.98 14.84 4.96
CA LEU A 170 5.41 14.89 5.25
C LEU A 170 6.02 16.20 4.74
N ASP A 171 7.10 16.66 5.38
CA ASP A 171 7.89 17.77 4.86
C ASP A 171 8.75 17.35 3.64
N PRO A 172 9.26 18.30 2.82
CA PRO A 172 9.98 17.97 1.59
C PRO A 172 11.18 17.04 1.78
N ALA A 173 11.94 17.17 2.87
CA ALA A 173 13.08 16.32 3.14
C ALA A 173 12.65 14.88 3.50
N GLN A 174 11.56 14.75 4.26
CA GLN A 174 10.96 13.45 4.59
C GLN A 174 10.37 12.77 3.35
N ILE A 175 9.75 13.54 2.44
CA ILE A 175 9.24 13.02 1.16
C ILE A 175 10.36 12.37 0.36
N LEU A 176 11.52 13.03 0.21
CA LEU A 176 12.65 12.47 -0.51
C LEU A 176 13.14 11.15 0.12
N GLN A 177 13.33 11.14 1.44
CA GLN A 177 13.75 9.94 2.17
C GLN A 177 12.75 8.79 2.00
N MET A 178 11.45 9.08 2.02
CA MET A 178 10.41 8.07 1.86
C MET A 178 10.36 7.53 0.43
N ARG A 179 10.51 8.39 -0.58
CA ARG A 179 10.62 7.97 -1.99
C ARG A 179 11.82 7.05 -2.22
N ASP A 180 12.97 7.37 -1.64
CA ASP A 180 14.17 6.54 -1.74
C ASP A 180 13.96 5.17 -1.08
N LEU A 181 13.31 5.12 0.09
CA LEU A 181 12.96 3.87 0.76
C LEU A 181 12.01 3.03 -0.11
N ILE A 182 10.93 3.61 -0.64
CA ILE A 182 9.96 2.92 -1.49
C ILE A 182 10.66 2.38 -2.76
N LYS A 183 11.47 3.20 -3.44
CA LYS A 183 12.27 2.77 -4.61
C LYS A 183 13.23 1.64 -4.29
N LYS A 184 13.87 1.67 -3.12
CA LYS A 184 14.75 0.60 -2.68
C LYS A 184 14.00 -0.70 -2.49
N LEU A 185 12.86 -0.66 -1.79
CA LEU A 185 12.03 -1.82 -1.51
C LEU A 185 11.40 -2.41 -2.79
N SER A 186 11.06 -1.57 -3.77
CA SER A 186 10.43 -2.03 -5.02
C SER A 186 11.34 -2.92 -5.87
N LYS A 187 12.66 -2.89 -5.67
CA LYS A 187 13.59 -3.76 -6.42
C LYS A 187 13.34 -5.25 -6.20
N THR A 188 12.76 -5.61 -5.05
CA THR A 188 12.53 -7.01 -4.65
C THR A 188 11.09 -7.29 -4.24
N LYS A 189 10.21 -6.29 -4.23
CA LYS A 189 8.83 -6.41 -3.74
C LYS A 189 7.84 -5.89 -4.76
N ALA A 190 6.65 -6.48 -4.80
CA ALA A 190 5.50 -5.92 -5.48
C ALA A 190 4.88 -4.83 -4.58
N ILE A 191 4.79 -3.59 -5.06
CA ILE A 191 4.27 -2.47 -4.28
C ILE A 191 3.01 -1.90 -4.93
N LEU A 192 1.91 -1.84 -4.17
CA LEU A 192 0.75 -1.01 -4.50
C LEU A 192 0.78 0.23 -3.62
N MET A 193 0.74 1.40 -4.22
CA MET A 193 0.73 2.68 -3.50
C MET A 193 -0.49 3.49 -3.90
N SER A 194 -1.33 3.87 -2.93
CA SER A 194 -2.37 4.86 -3.17
C SER A 194 -1.81 6.27 -3.06
N THR A 195 -2.31 7.16 -3.88
CA THR A 195 -2.08 8.59 -3.74
C THR A 195 -3.14 9.39 -4.52
N HIS A 196 -3.31 10.65 -4.17
CA HIS A 196 -4.07 11.64 -4.92
C HIS A 196 -3.14 12.71 -5.53
N ILE A 197 -1.81 12.56 -5.37
CA ILE A 197 -0.79 13.52 -5.80
C ILE A 197 -0.10 12.99 -7.05
N LEU A 198 -0.35 13.62 -8.20
CA LEU A 198 0.18 13.23 -9.51
C LEU A 198 1.72 13.24 -9.58
N GLN A 199 2.37 14.16 -8.87
CA GLN A 199 3.82 14.25 -8.84
C GLN A 199 4.47 13.02 -8.16
N GLU A 200 3.79 12.39 -7.20
CA GLU A 200 4.26 11.15 -6.56
C GLU A 200 4.21 9.99 -7.55
N VAL A 201 3.09 9.91 -8.27
CA VAL A 201 2.87 8.93 -9.31
C VAL A 201 4.00 8.93 -10.33
N ARG A 202 4.29 10.09 -10.93
CA ARG A 202 5.37 10.26 -11.92
C ARG A 202 6.74 9.89 -11.40
N SER A 203 6.99 10.12 -10.11
CA SER A 203 8.31 9.88 -9.52
C SER A 203 8.55 8.44 -9.12
N LEU A 204 7.50 7.65 -8.91
CA LEU A 204 7.58 6.33 -8.29
C LEU A 204 6.94 5.20 -9.11
N CYS A 205 5.80 5.45 -9.75
CA CYS A 205 4.98 4.38 -10.31
C CYS A 205 5.33 4.07 -11.76
N ALA A 206 5.47 2.78 -12.07
CA ALA A 206 5.65 2.31 -13.45
C ALA A 206 4.31 2.15 -14.17
N ASN A 207 3.29 1.68 -13.44
CA ASN A 207 1.92 1.49 -13.92
C ASN A 207 0.93 2.14 -12.97
N LEU A 208 -0.21 2.55 -13.51
CA LEU A 208 -1.24 3.29 -12.81
C LEU A 208 -2.60 2.66 -13.04
N TYR A 209 -3.45 2.75 -12.04
CA TYR A 209 -4.88 2.53 -12.12
C TYR A 209 -5.58 3.77 -11.59
N ILE A 210 -6.41 4.41 -12.42
CA ILE A 210 -7.24 5.53 -11.99
C ILE A 210 -8.57 4.97 -11.49
N VAL A 211 -8.91 5.32 -10.26
CA VAL A 211 -10.15 4.86 -9.59
C VAL A 211 -11.07 6.04 -9.36
N SER A 212 -12.32 5.91 -9.80
CA SER A 212 -13.39 6.84 -9.54
C SER A 212 -14.66 6.06 -9.23
N GLU A 213 -15.41 6.48 -8.20
CA GLU A 213 -16.70 5.89 -7.81
C GLU A 213 -16.67 4.34 -7.68
N GLY A 214 -15.58 3.83 -7.12
CA GLY A 214 -15.40 2.39 -6.93
C GLY A 214 -15.05 1.59 -8.19
N LYS A 215 -14.72 2.24 -9.32
CA LYS A 215 -14.37 1.58 -10.59
C LYS A 215 -12.99 2.02 -11.08
N ILE A 216 -12.31 1.17 -11.83
CA ILE A 216 -11.14 1.56 -12.61
C ILE A 216 -11.64 2.24 -13.89
N THR A 217 -11.28 3.51 -14.07
CA THR A 217 -11.66 4.32 -15.24
C THR A 217 -10.57 4.33 -16.33
N ALA A 218 -9.31 4.10 -15.96
CA ALA A 218 -8.20 3.92 -16.89
C ALA A 218 -7.05 3.18 -16.20
N SER A 219 -6.20 2.52 -16.98
CA SER A 219 -5.00 1.83 -16.48
C SER A 219 -3.88 1.82 -17.52
N GLY A 220 -2.63 1.71 -17.05
CA GLY A 220 -1.43 1.65 -17.85
C GLY A 220 -0.37 2.65 -17.41
N THR A 221 0.58 2.94 -18.29
CA THR A 221 1.58 4.00 -18.11
C THR A 221 0.93 5.40 -18.24
N GLU A 222 1.63 6.46 -17.83
CA GLU A 222 1.15 7.84 -18.03
C GLU A 222 0.80 8.11 -19.49
N GLU A 223 1.63 7.64 -20.43
CA GLU A 223 1.43 7.80 -21.88
C GLU A 223 0.19 7.06 -22.38
N GLU A 224 -0.03 5.84 -21.89
CA GLU A 224 -1.21 5.06 -22.25
C GLU A 224 -2.50 5.68 -21.74
N ILE A 225 -2.51 6.17 -20.50
CA ILE A 225 -3.67 6.84 -19.88
C ILE A 225 -4.00 8.15 -20.61
N THR A 226 -3.01 8.97 -20.93
CA THR A 226 -3.23 10.21 -21.70
C THR A 226 -3.79 9.92 -23.08
N ARG A 227 -3.31 8.87 -23.76
CA ARG A 227 -3.84 8.42 -25.05
C ARG A 227 -5.28 7.88 -24.93
N GLN A 228 -5.56 7.05 -23.93
CA GLN A 228 -6.91 6.48 -23.68
C GLN A 228 -7.93 7.60 -23.41
N SER A 229 -7.54 8.62 -22.67
CA SER A 229 -8.41 9.75 -22.31
C SER A 229 -8.51 10.81 -23.42
N GLY A 230 -7.60 10.78 -24.42
CA GLY A 230 -7.51 11.82 -25.46
C GLY A 230 -7.07 13.18 -24.91
N THR A 231 -6.21 13.19 -23.89
CA THR A 231 -5.71 14.41 -23.22
C THR A 231 -4.21 14.62 -23.47
N LYS A 232 -3.71 15.80 -23.10
CA LYS A 232 -2.29 16.16 -23.31
C LYS A 232 -1.41 15.88 -22.09
N SER A 233 -2.01 15.68 -20.92
CA SER A 233 -1.29 15.45 -19.67
C SER A 233 -2.06 14.51 -18.74
N LEU A 234 -1.35 13.92 -17.78
CA LEU A 234 -1.96 13.08 -16.75
C LEU A 234 -2.92 13.88 -15.86
N GLU A 235 -2.67 15.17 -15.63
CA GLU A 235 -3.56 16.06 -14.89
C GLU A 235 -4.91 16.22 -15.59
N GLU A 236 -4.89 16.49 -16.90
CA GLU A 236 -6.12 16.60 -17.70
C GLU A 236 -6.86 15.25 -17.74
N ALA A 237 -6.11 14.15 -17.89
CA ALA A 237 -6.66 12.80 -17.88
C ALA A 237 -7.34 12.49 -16.54
N PHE A 238 -6.66 12.78 -15.43
CA PHE A 238 -7.18 12.58 -14.10
C PHE A 238 -8.48 13.34 -13.87
N ILE A 239 -8.50 14.64 -14.19
CA ILE A 239 -9.72 15.48 -14.08
C ILE A 239 -10.85 14.88 -14.91
N LYS A 240 -10.59 14.59 -16.20
CA LYS A 240 -11.60 14.05 -17.12
C LYS A 240 -12.15 12.70 -16.65
N LEU A 241 -11.31 11.81 -16.13
CA LEU A 241 -11.67 10.45 -15.73
C LEU A 241 -12.27 10.35 -14.32
N THR A 242 -12.13 11.39 -13.50
CA THR A 242 -12.64 11.42 -12.13
C THR A 242 -13.78 12.39 -11.91
N GLN A 243 -14.04 13.32 -12.83
CA GLN A 243 -15.16 14.28 -12.80
C GLN A 243 -16.40 13.76 -13.55
N THR A 244 -16.43 12.51 -13.95
CA THR A 244 -17.57 11.96 -14.66
C THR A 244 -18.77 11.76 -13.75
N SER A 245 -19.90 12.34 -14.17
CA SER A 245 -21.27 12.04 -13.77
C SER A 245 -21.79 12.84 -12.56
N GLY A 246 -21.73 14.16 -12.70
CA GLY A 246 -22.50 15.12 -11.93
C GLY A 246 -23.23 16.09 -12.87
N GLU A 247 -23.99 15.57 -13.85
CA GLU A 247 -25.12 16.24 -14.51
C GLU A 247 -26.31 15.28 -14.55
#